data_0cd1efbfb247daf28a240c432a425b19
#
_entry.id   0cd1efbfb247daf28a240c432a425b19
#
_cell.length_a   1.000
_cell.length_b   1.000
_cell.length_c   1.000
_cell.angle_alpha   90.00
_cell.angle_beta   90.00
_cell.angle_gamma   90.00
#
_symmetry.space_group_name_H-M   'P 1'
#
loop_
_entity.id
_entity.type
_entity.pdbx_description
1 polymer ?
#
loop_
_entity_poly.entity_id
_entity_poly.type
_entity_poly.pdbx_seq_one_letter_code
_entity_poly.pdbx_strand_id
1 'polypeptide(L)'
;SDSIRDHATLPLNFEPVPVDLRVDRDTMDREFDVLTRELSDSDKAELSKRVNMQAIMYNEKRIHKVCAHIAKHFTEKIRPNGYKAQVVVYDRPCCIKYKAELDKLLGPECSTIVMDTNDDKADEYKAYRRSKDEEAKILDRFRDPNDPLEIVIVTAKLLTGFDAPILQVMYLDKPMKDHSLLQAICRTNRTYDEGKTFGLIVDYIGIFDNVAKALDFDEGSMKKVISNIEEVKKQ
;
A
#
# COMPACT_ATOMS: atom_id res chain seq x y z
N SER A 1 -23.75 -2.26 0.01
CA SER A 1 -23.89 -3.47 0.84
C SER A 1 -24.61 -3.12 2.14
N ASP A 2 -25.27 -4.07 2.74
CA ASP A 2 -26.04 -3.87 3.98
C ASP A 2 -25.14 -3.38 5.14
N SER A 3 -23.86 -3.75 5.16
CA SER A 3 -22.89 -3.32 6.18
C SER A 3 -22.62 -1.81 6.20
N ILE A 4 -22.77 -1.10 5.08
CA ILE A 4 -22.70 0.37 5.04
C ILE A 4 -24.01 0.97 5.56
N ARG A 5 -25.14 0.34 5.30
CA ARG A 5 -26.44 0.75 5.83
C ARG A 5 -26.50 0.62 7.35
N ASP A 6 -25.86 -0.41 7.90
CA ASP A 6 -25.82 -0.70 9.34
C ASP A 6 -24.66 0.04 10.05
N HIS A 7 -23.99 1.00 9.39
CA HIS A 7 -22.82 1.74 9.91
C HIS A 7 -21.65 0.86 10.37
N ALA A 8 -21.56 -0.38 9.89
CA ALA A 8 -20.47 -1.30 10.23
C ALA A 8 -19.18 -1.05 9.43
N THR A 9 -19.30 -0.42 8.26
CA THR A 9 -18.16 -0.06 7.39
C THR A 9 -18.38 1.31 6.76
N LEU A 10 -17.27 2.03 6.51
CA LEU A 10 -17.26 3.35 5.88
C LEU A 10 -17.16 3.23 4.35
N PRO A 11 -17.53 4.27 3.59
CA PRO A 11 -17.18 4.40 2.18
C PRO A 11 -15.68 4.28 1.96
N LEU A 12 -15.30 3.82 0.78
CA LEU A 12 -13.92 3.73 0.36
C LEU A 12 -13.66 4.71 -0.76
N ASN A 13 -12.67 5.58 -0.58
CA ASN A 13 -12.23 6.53 -1.58
C ASN A 13 -10.89 6.06 -2.19
N PHE A 14 -10.70 6.37 -3.47
CA PHE A 14 -9.46 6.11 -4.18
C PHE A 14 -8.89 7.44 -4.66
N GLU A 15 -7.61 7.69 -4.34
CA GLU A 15 -6.90 8.88 -4.81
C GLU A 15 -5.87 8.46 -5.87
N PRO A 16 -6.00 8.95 -7.11
CA PRO A 16 -5.00 8.69 -8.14
C PRO A 16 -3.73 9.49 -7.85
N VAL A 17 -2.58 8.86 -8.05
CA VAL A 17 -1.29 9.54 -7.97
C VAL A 17 -0.90 10.18 -9.31
N PRO A 18 -0.02 11.21 -9.32
CA PRO A 18 0.56 11.75 -10.54
C PRO A 18 1.17 10.67 -11.45
N VAL A 19 1.05 10.85 -12.76
CA VAL A 19 1.48 9.83 -13.76
C VAL A 19 2.97 9.48 -13.62
N ASP A 20 3.82 10.44 -13.27
CA ASP A 20 5.26 10.24 -13.08
C ASP A 20 5.63 9.40 -11.83
N LEU A 21 4.67 9.12 -10.95
CA LEU A 21 4.81 8.23 -9.80
C LEU A 21 4.29 6.82 -10.09
N ARG A 22 3.49 6.65 -11.14
CA ARG A 22 2.99 5.34 -11.55
C ARG A 22 4.09 4.52 -12.23
N VAL A 23 3.90 3.21 -12.21
CA VAL A 23 4.77 2.31 -12.97
C VAL A 23 4.47 2.48 -14.46
N ASP A 24 5.42 3.04 -15.22
CA ASP A 24 5.32 3.14 -16.68
C ASP A 24 5.71 1.81 -17.33
N ARG A 25 4.70 1.03 -17.73
CA ARG A 25 4.87 -0.28 -18.35
C ARG A 25 5.46 -0.20 -19.76
N ASP A 26 5.12 0.83 -20.53
CA ASP A 26 5.54 0.95 -21.94
C ASP A 26 7.03 1.26 -22.07
N THR A 27 7.59 2.04 -21.16
CA THR A 27 9.04 2.28 -21.10
C THR A 27 9.78 1.03 -20.66
N MET A 28 9.19 0.21 -19.78
CA MET A 28 9.75 -1.05 -19.31
C MET A 28 9.86 -2.09 -20.42
N ASP A 29 8.78 -2.28 -21.17
CA ASP A 29 8.73 -3.27 -22.24
C ASP A 29 9.78 -2.96 -23.31
N ARG A 30 10.01 -1.68 -23.61
CA ARG A 30 11.04 -1.24 -24.56
C ARG A 30 12.48 -1.47 -24.07
N GLU A 31 12.79 -1.17 -22.82
CA GLU A 31 14.13 -1.43 -22.28
C GLU A 31 14.40 -2.93 -22.15
N PHE A 32 13.37 -3.70 -21.83
CA PHE A 32 13.47 -5.15 -21.73
C PHE A 32 13.72 -5.84 -23.07
N ASP A 33 13.00 -5.45 -24.12
CA ASP A 33 13.20 -5.98 -25.47
C ASP A 33 14.64 -5.75 -25.98
N VAL A 34 15.27 -4.66 -25.58
CA VAL A 34 16.67 -4.38 -25.90
C VAL A 34 17.61 -5.34 -25.16
N LEU A 35 17.33 -5.64 -23.88
CA LEU A 35 18.19 -6.47 -23.03
C LEU A 35 18.05 -7.98 -23.27
N THR A 36 16.93 -8.43 -23.84
CA THR A 36 16.60 -9.86 -23.96
C THR A 36 16.62 -10.41 -25.38
N ARG A 37 17.19 -9.69 -26.33
CA ARG A 37 17.19 -10.06 -27.78
C ARG A 37 17.71 -11.47 -28.08
N GLU A 38 18.55 -12.03 -27.20
CA GLU A 38 19.20 -13.34 -27.41
C GLU A 38 18.55 -14.52 -26.65
N LEU A 39 17.46 -14.29 -25.91
CA LEU A 39 16.77 -15.33 -25.13
C LEU A 39 15.59 -15.95 -25.91
N SER A 40 15.22 -17.20 -25.57
CA SER A 40 14.01 -17.83 -26.12
C SER A 40 12.73 -17.12 -25.68
N ASP A 41 11.66 -17.21 -26.46
CA ASP A 41 10.41 -16.49 -26.17
C ASP A 41 9.73 -16.91 -24.85
N SER A 42 9.89 -18.17 -24.42
CA SER A 42 9.38 -18.66 -23.14
C SER A 42 10.20 -18.13 -21.95
N ASP A 43 11.53 -18.13 -22.09
CA ASP A 43 12.44 -17.64 -21.04
C ASP A 43 12.37 -16.11 -20.91
N LYS A 44 12.16 -15.43 -22.06
CA LYS A 44 11.88 -13.99 -22.09
C LYS A 44 10.64 -13.62 -21.32
N ALA A 45 9.54 -14.35 -21.51
CA ALA A 45 8.26 -14.03 -20.89
C ALA A 45 8.28 -14.18 -19.36
N GLU A 46 9.00 -15.17 -18.83
CA GLU A 46 9.08 -15.40 -17.38
C GLU A 46 10.13 -14.50 -16.71
N LEU A 47 11.29 -14.34 -17.33
CA LEU A 47 12.35 -13.45 -16.88
C LEU A 47 11.90 -11.99 -16.93
N SER A 48 11.20 -11.60 -18.01
CA SER A 48 10.61 -10.29 -18.24
C SER A 48 9.76 -9.80 -17.06
N LYS A 49 8.80 -10.62 -16.66
CA LYS A 49 7.89 -10.25 -15.60
C LYS A 49 8.58 -10.05 -14.24
N ARG A 50 9.60 -10.85 -13.95
CA ARG A 50 10.32 -10.79 -12.66
C ARG A 50 11.36 -9.69 -12.61
N VAL A 51 12.22 -9.62 -13.61
CA VAL A 51 13.35 -8.67 -13.64
C VAL A 51 12.88 -7.24 -13.81
N ASN A 52 11.89 -7.03 -14.67
CA ASN A 52 11.35 -5.68 -14.92
C ASN A 52 10.63 -5.11 -13.69
N MET A 53 9.75 -5.88 -13.07
CA MET A 53 9.04 -5.42 -11.89
C MET A 53 10.01 -5.13 -10.74
N GLN A 54 10.96 -6.03 -10.48
CA GLN A 54 11.94 -5.85 -9.42
C GLN A 54 12.84 -4.63 -9.67
N ALA A 55 13.33 -4.45 -10.89
CA ALA A 55 14.18 -3.31 -11.24
C ALA A 55 13.47 -1.97 -10.99
N ILE A 56 12.17 -1.88 -11.29
CA ILE A 56 11.38 -0.68 -11.03
C ILE A 56 11.14 -0.49 -9.55
N MET A 57 10.69 -1.54 -8.86
CA MET A 57 10.38 -1.45 -7.44
C MET A 57 11.63 -1.12 -6.61
N TYR A 58 12.82 -1.48 -7.08
CA TYR A 58 14.09 -1.20 -6.41
C TYR A 58 14.76 0.10 -6.84
N ASN A 59 14.20 0.82 -7.84
CA ASN A 59 14.76 2.07 -8.31
C ASN A 59 14.70 3.13 -7.21
N GLU A 60 15.87 3.56 -6.74
CA GLU A 60 16.00 4.49 -5.61
C GLU A 60 15.38 5.86 -5.88
N LYS A 61 15.50 6.38 -7.12
CA LYS A 61 14.86 7.65 -7.49
C LYS A 61 13.35 7.57 -7.42
N ARG A 62 12.77 6.43 -7.86
CA ARG A 62 11.33 6.19 -7.76
C ARG A 62 10.90 6.07 -6.30
N ILE A 63 11.60 5.26 -5.51
CA ILE A 63 11.31 5.09 -4.08
C ILE A 63 11.34 6.44 -3.37
N HIS A 64 12.37 7.26 -3.62
CA HIS A 64 12.46 8.60 -3.05
C HIS A 64 11.25 9.47 -3.41
N LYS A 65 10.83 9.50 -4.68
CA LYS A 65 9.66 10.26 -5.13
C LYS A 65 8.37 9.77 -4.48
N VAL A 66 8.16 8.46 -4.41
CA VAL A 66 6.98 7.85 -3.79
C VAL A 66 6.96 8.17 -2.29
N CYS A 67 8.07 8.01 -1.59
CA CYS A 67 8.17 8.34 -0.17
C CYS A 67 7.96 9.84 0.10
N ALA A 68 8.47 10.72 -0.76
CA ALA A 68 8.23 12.16 -0.66
C ALA A 68 6.74 12.49 -0.84
N HIS A 69 6.07 11.85 -1.80
CA HIS A 69 4.62 11.99 -1.96
C HIS A 69 3.85 11.46 -0.76
N ILE A 70 4.19 10.26 -0.25
CA ILE A 70 3.59 9.69 0.96
C ILE A 70 3.74 10.66 2.13
N ALA A 71 4.96 11.13 2.40
CA ALA A 71 5.25 12.02 3.51
C ALA A 71 4.44 13.32 3.43
N LYS A 72 4.39 13.94 2.26
CA LYS A 72 3.61 15.16 2.01
C LYS A 72 2.12 14.90 2.21
N HIS A 73 1.57 13.91 1.51
CA HIS A 73 0.15 13.58 1.56
C HIS A 73 -0.30 13.22 2.98
N PHE A 74 0.49 12.40 3.68
CA PHE A 74 0.21 11.99 5.06
C PHE A 74 0.20 13.20 6.00
N THR A 75 1.22 14.05 5.93
CA THR A 75 1.36 15.23 6.80
C THR A 75 0.28 16.27 6.54
N GLU A 76 -0.12 16.47 5.29
CA GLU A 76 -1.10 17.50 4.92
C GLU A 76 -2.56 17.04 5.10
N LYS A 77 -2.87 15.77 4.84
CA LYS A 77 -4.26 15.28 4.75
C LYS A 77 -4.68 14.29 5.84
N ILE A 78 -3.77 13.49 6.38
CA ILE A 78 -4.11 12.38 7.28
C ILE A 78 -3.75 12.69 8.73
N ARG A 79 -2.49 13.05 8.98
CA ARG A 79 -1.98 13.38 10.32
C ARG A 79 -2.77 14.47 11.04
N PRO A 80 -3.21 15.57 10.39
CA PRO A 80 -3.97 16.62 11.07
C PRO A 80 -5.29 16.15 11.67
N ASN A 81 -5.84 15.05 11.15
CA ASN A 81 -7.08 14.44 11.64
C ASN A 81 -6.83 13.34 12.70
N GLY A 82 -5.57 13.08 13.08
CA GLY A 82 -5.20 12.08 14.07
C GLY A 82 -5.23 10.63 13.57
N TYR A 83 -5.31 10.41 12.25
CA TYR A 83 -5.36 9.06 11.67
C TYR A 83 -4.00 8.55 11.24
N LYS A 84 -3.93 7.23 11.04
CA LYS A 84 -2.70 6.51 10.75
C LYS A 84 -2.72 5.85 9.37
N ALA A 85 -1.53 5.43 8.92
CA ALA A 85 -1.31 4.94 7.57
C ALA A 85 -0.66 3.55 7.52
N GLN A 86 -0.94 2.82 6.43
CA GLN A 86 -0.23 1.60 6.07
C GLN A 86 0.40 1.77 4.69
N VAL A 87 1.68 1.43 4.55
CA VAL A 87 2.41 1.42 3.28
C VAL A 87 2.65 -0.04 2.89
N VAL A 88 2.07 -0.46 1.77
CA VAL A 88 2.21 -1.82 1.24
C VAL A 88 3.20 -1.80 0.11
N VAL A 89 4.36 -2.45 0.30
CA VAL A 89 5.46 -2.44 -0.66
C VAL A 89 5.72 -3.82 -1.25
N TYR A 90 6.46 -3.85 -2.35
CA TYR A 90 6.66 -5.02 -3.19
C TYR A 90 7.16 -6.24 -2.42
N ASP A 91 8.26 -6.09 -1.67
CA ASP A 91 8.91 -7.16 -0.92
C ASP A 91 9.66 -6.64 0.33
N ARG A 92 10.38 -7.52 1.03
CA ARG A 92 11.11 -7.19 2.25
C ARG A 92 12.27 -6.20 2.04
N PRO A 93 13.10 -6.33 1.00
CA PRO A 93 14.10 -5.30 0.69
C PRO A 93 13.49 -3.92 0.46
N CYS A 94 12.33 -3.85 -0.20
CA CYS A 94 11.59 -2.59 -0.35
C CYS A 94 11.13 -2.03 1.00
N CYS A 95 10.71 -2.85 1.97
CA CYS A 95 10.38 -2.37 3.31
C CYS A 95 11.55 -1.57 3.92
N ILE A 96 12.77 -2.09 3.83
CA ILE A 96 13.97 -1.44 4.39
C ILE A 96 14.25 -0.12 3.67
N LYS A 97 14.17 -0.10 2.34
CA LYS A 97 14.39 1.11 1.54
C LYS A 97 13.34 2.19 1.86
N TYR A 98 12.06 1.83 1.95
CA TYR A 98 10.98 2.74 2.31
C TYR A 98 11.13 3.28 3.72
N LYS A 99 11.47 2.43 4.69
CA LYS A 99 11.74 2.85 6.07
C LYS A 99 12.86 3.88 6.11
N ALA A 100 13.98 3.61 5.45
CA ALA A 100 15.13 4.51 5.42
C ALA A 100 14.78 5.88 4.81
N GLU A 101 13.96 5.93 3.77
CA GLU A 101 13.52 7.19 3.16
C GLU A 101 12.49 7.93 4.02
N LEU A 102 11.49 7.22 4.58
CA LEU A 102 10.49 7.83 5.43
C LEU A 102 11.08 8.37 6.74
N ASP A 103 12.12 7.71 7.29
CA ASP A 103 12.84 8.21 8.47
C ASP A 103 13.52 9.56 8.23
N LYS A 104 14.07 9.78 7.04
CA LYS A 104 14.67 11.07 6.65
C LYS A 104 13.60 12.17 6.54
N LEU A 105 12.39 11.81 6.11
CA LEU A 105 11.32 12.76 5.81
C LEU A 105 10.41 13.07 7.01
N LEU A 106 10.14 12.08 7.86
CA LEU A 106 9.15 12.15 8.93
C LEU A 106 9.73 11.92 10.33
N GLY A 107 11.00 11.49 10.42
CA GLY A 107 11.63 11.07 11.65
C GLY A 107 11.49 9.56 11.93
N PRO A 108 12.47 8.96 12.66
CA PRO A 108 12.57 7.50 12.84
C PRO A 108 11.43 6.89 13.66
N GLU A 109 10.80 7.66 14.52
CA GLU A 109 9.71 7.19 15.40
C GLU A 109 8.36 7.08 14.66
N CYS A 110 8.21 7.80 13.54
CA CYS A 110 6.95 7.89 12.82
C CYS A 110 6.56 6.57 12.13
N SER A 111 7.53 5.78 11.70
CA SER A 111 7.26 4.56 10.94
C SER A 111 7.96 3.32 11.52
N THR A 112 7.38 2.14 11.27
CA THR A 112 8.02 0.85 11.55
C THR A 112 7.70 -0.19 10.48
N ILE A 113 8.60 -1.18 10.33
CA ILE A 113 8.38 -2.33 9.46
C ILE A 113 7.70 -3.45 10.25
N VAL A 114 6.66 -4.06 9.67
CA VAL A 114 6.05 -5.30 10.16
C VAL A 114 6.04 -6.32 9.02
N MET A 115 6.96 -7.28 9.10
CA MET A 115 7.12 -8.32 8.08
C MET A 115 7.43 -9.67 8.70
N ASP A 116 7.22 -10.75 7.95
CA ASP A 116 7.61 -12.09 8.38
C ASP A 116 9.10 -12.33 8.11
N THR A 117 9.85 -12.68 9.15
CA THR A 117 11.29 -12.92 9.12
C THR A 117 11.68 -14.25 9.75
N ASN A 118 10.71 -15.11 10.10
CA ASN A 118 10.94 -16.30 10.92
C ASN A 118 11.86 -17.33 10.25
N ASP A 119 11.82 -17.45 8.92
CA ASP A 119 12.58 -18.42 8.15
C ASP A 119 13.82 -17.82 7.47
N ASP A 120 14.10 -16.54 7.69
CA ASP A 120 15.17 -15.84 6.99
C ASP A 120 16.45 -15.80 7.82
N LYS A 121 17.54 -16.34 7.25
CA LYS A 121 18.88 -16.32 7.85
C LYS A 121 19.67 -15.06 7.49
N ALA A 122 19.16 -14.21 6.59
CA ALA A 122 19.87 -13.03 6.15
C ALA A 122 20.04 -12.01 7.28
N ASP A 123 21.25 -11.51 7.40
CA ASP A 123 21.63 -10.60 8.49
C ASP A 123 20.90 -9.26 8.43
N GLU A 124 20.53 -8.81 7.24
CA GLU A 124 19.80 -7.56 7.02
C GLU A 124 18.43 -7.53 7.69
N TYR A 125 17.80 -8.70 7.94
CA TYR A 125 16.49 -8.78 8.58
C TYR A 125 16.57 -9.00 10.10
N LYS A 126 17.76 -9.17 10.68
CA LYS A 126 17.93 -9.41 12.14
C LYS A 126 17.30 -8.31 12.98
N ALA A 127 17.48 -7.06 12.58
CA ALA A 127 16.93 -5.89 13.28
C ALA A 127 15.39 -5.84 13.30
N TYR A 128 14.75 -6.61 12.43
CA TYR A 128 13.27 -6.65 12.27
C TYR A 128 12.66 -7.95 12.78
N ARG A 129 13.48 -8.88 13.29
CA ARG A 129 12.97 -10.10 13.93
C ARG A 129 12.31 -9.73 15.24
N ARG A 130 11.10 -10.21 15.42
CA ARG A 130 10.29 -9.94 16.59
C ARG A 130 9.55 -11.20 17.02
N SER A 131 9.48 -11.41 18.32
CA SER A 131 8.56 -12.37 18.90
C SER A 131 7.12 -11.91 18.67
N LYS A 132 6.17 -12.82 18.87
CA LYS A 132 4.74 -12.48 18.81
C LYS A 132 4.37 -11.38 19.78
N ASP A 133 4.95 -11.38 20.97
CA ASP A 133 4.66 -10.39 22.02
C ASP A 133 5.23 -9.00 21.66
N GLU A 134 6.43 -8.95 21.07
CA GLU A 134 7.03 -7.69 20.61
C GLU A 134 6.22 -7.11 19.44
N GLU A 135 5.77 -7.96 18.53
CA GLU A 135 4.91 -7.52 17.43
C GLU A 135 3.56 -7.03 17.94
N ALA A 136 2.94 -7.74 18.90
CA ALA A 136 1.69 -7.30 19.53
C ALA A 136 1.84 -5.91 20.16
N LYS A 137 2.93 -5.64 20.88
CA LYS A 137 3.22 -4.31 21.46
C LYS A 137 3.32 -3.23 20.38
N ILE A 138 3.94 -3.52 19.22
CA ILE A 138 4.01 -2.58 18.10
C ILE A 138 2.62 -2.29 17.55
N LEU A 139 1.79 -3.31 17.40
CA LEU A 139 0.44 -3.14 16.90
C LEU A 139 -0.45 -2.39 17.90
N ASP A 140 -0.22 -2.53 19.21
CA ASP A 140 -0.91 -1.75 20.23
C ASP A 140 -0.47 -0.28 20.19
N ARG A 141 0.84 0.00 20.05
CA ARG A 141 1.34 1.36 19.80
C ARG A 141 0.70 1.97 18.55
N PHE A 142 0.57 1.20 17.48
CA PHE A 142 -0.06 1.69 16.26
C PHE A 142 -1.55 2.01 16.43
N ARG A 143 -2.26 1.32 17.34
CA ARG A 143 -3.66 1.60 17.67
C ARG A 143 -3.83 2.82 18.59
N ASP A 144 -2.80 3.17 19.35
CA ASP A 144 -2.83 4.32 20.26
C ASP A 144 -2.74 5.64 19.47
N PRO A 145 -3.77 6.52 19.50
CA PRO A 145 -3.74 7.78 18.77
C PRO A 145 -2.65 8.75 19.26
N ASN A 146 -2.13 8.57 20.47
CA ASN A 146 -1.12 9.45 21.06
C ASN A 146 0.31 8.92 20.85
N ASP A 147 0.50 7.69 20.35
CA ASP A 147 1.82 7.14 20.08
C ASP A 147 2.38 7.74 18.77
N PRO A 148 3.68 8.17 18.75
CA PRO A 148 4.32 8.72 17.57
C PRO A 148 4.44 7.74 16.39
N LEU A 149 4.20 6.45 16.60
CA LEU A 149 4.13 5.47 15.53
C LEU A 149 2.84 5.65 14.72
N GLU A 150 2.96 6.27 13.55
CA GLU A 150 1.83 6.64 12.70
C GLU A 150 1.73 5.82 11.42
N ILE A 151 2.85 5.20 10.99
CA ILE A 151 2.93 4.47 9.71
C ILE A 151 3.48 3.07 9.94
N VAL A 152 2.79 2.04 9.42
CA VAL A 152 3.33 0.67 9.33
C VAL A 152 3.66 0.34 7.88
N ILE A 153 4.87 -0.20 7.65
CA ILE A 153 5.37 -0.61 6.34
C ILE A 153 5.32 -2.14 6.29
N VAL A 154 4.62 -2.69 5.30
CA VAL A 154 4.36 -4.13 5.20
C VAL A 154 4.51 -4.64 3.78
N THR A 155 4.68 -5.95 3.61
CA THR A 155 4.60 -6.62 2.31
C THR A 155 3.23 -7.27 2.07
N ALA A 156 2.85 -8.19 2.95
CA ALA A 156 1.57 -8.90 2.93
C ALA A 156 1.00 -9.08 4.35
N LYS A 157 1.86 -9.03 5.35
CA LYS A 157 1.49 -9.11 6.76
C LYS A 157 0.57 -7.94 7.10
N LEU A 158 -0.39 -8.14 7.96
CA LEU A 158 -1.43 -7.17 8.35
C LEU A 158 -2.47 -6.83 7.25
N LEU A 159 -2.35 -7.36 6.04
CA LEU A 159 -3.42 -7.23 5.03
C LEU A 159 -4.63 -8.09 5.39
N THR A 160 -4.40 -9.16 6.15
CA THR A 160 -5.44 -10.04 6.70
C THR A 160 -5.29 -10.15 8.21
N GLY A 161 -6.40 -10.34 8.93
CA GLY A 161 -6.39 -10.63 10.37
C GLY A 161 -6.00 -9.47 11.30
N PHE A 162 -5.57 -8.32 10.78
CA PHE A 162 -5.24 -7.14 11.57
C PHE A 162 -6.40 -6.16 11.62
N ASP A 163 -6.75 -5.73 12.82
CA ASP A 163 -7.78 -4.73 13.05
C ASP A 163 -7.19 -3.50 13.75
N ALA A 164 -7.28 -2.36 13.06
CA ALA A 164 -6.87 -1.05 13.55
C ALA A 164 -7.82 0.01 12.96
N PRO A 165 -8.93 0.31 13.63
CA PRO A 165 -9.92 1.27 13.15
C PRO A 165 -9.35 2.66 12.87
N ILE A 166 -8.28 3.07 13.58
CA ILE A 166 -7.56 4.33 13.36
C ILE A 166 -6.85 4.41 11.99
N LEU A 167 -6.63 3.26 11.32
CA LEU A 167 -6.04 3.20 9.97
C LEU A 167 -7.01 3.81 8.96
N GLN A 168 -6.68 4.96 8.38
CA GLN A 168 -7.49 5.63 7.37
C GLN A 168 -6.96 5.45 5.96
N VAL A 169 -5.63 5.53 5.76
CA VAL A 169 -5.04 5.49 4.42
C VAL A 169 -4.14 4.29 4.23
N MET A 170 -4.24 3.68 3.04
CA MET A 170 -3.32 2.65 2.56
C MET A 170 -2.65 3.14 1.29
N TYR A 171 -1.32 3.20 1.32
CA TYR A 171 -0.46 3.50 0.17
C TYR A 171 -0.02 2.18 -0.47
N LEU A 172 -0.51 1.90 -1.69
CA LEU A 172 -0.24 0.65 -2.40
C LEU A 172 0.86 0.83 -3.43
N ASP A 173 2.03 0.28 -3.14
CA ASP A 173 3.14 0.16 -4.09
C ASP A 173 3.55 -1.31 -4.28
N LYS A 174 2.55 -2.13 -4.52
CA LYS A 174 2.68 -3.56 -4.75
C LYS A 174 1.61 -4.05 -5.71
N PRO A 175 1.97 -4.79 -6.78
CA PRO A 175 0.99 -5.50 -7.59
C PRO A 175 0.23 -6.52 -6.74
N MET A 176 -1.09 -6.42 -6.70
CA MET A 176 -1.95 -7.32 -5.94
C MET A 176 -3.00 -7.94 -6.85
N LYS A 177 -3.38 -9.18 -6.56
CA LYS A 177 -4.50 -9.85 -7.22
C LYS A 177 -5.82 -9.47 -6.54
N ASP A 178 -6.90 -9.51 -7.29
CA ASP A 178 -8.25 -9.02 -6.95
C ASP A 178 -8.71 -9.37 -5.53
N HIS A 179 -8.63 -10.64 -5.14
CA HIS A 179 -9.09 -11.08 -3.81
C HIS A 179 -8.23 -10.55 -2.66
N SER A 180 -6.91 -10.55 -2.82
CA SER A 180 -5.99 -10.00 -1.82
C SER A 180 -6.13 -8.49 -1.68
N LEU A 181 -6.42 -7.81 -2.79
CA LEU A 181 -6.66 -6.37 -2.82
C LEU A 181 -7.93 -6.01 -2.04
N LEU A 182 -9.04 -6.72 -2.28
CA LEU A 182 -10.29 -6.49 -1.54
C LEU A 182 -10.12 -6.70 -0.04
N GLN A 183 -9.40 -7.73 0.39
CA GLN A 183 -9.10 -7.97 1.80
C GLN A 183 -8.27 -6.85 2.44
N ALA A 184 -7.28 -6.33 1.71
CA ALA A 184 -6.45 -5.21 2.16
C ALA A 184 -7.27 -3.92 2.30
N ILE A 185 -8.07 -3.61 1.30
CA ILE A 185 -8.90 -2.42 1.22
C ILE A 185 -9.87 -2.33 2.42
N CYS A 186 -10.50 -3.43 2.78
CA CYS A 186 -11.44 -3.50 3.91
C CYS A 186 -10.80 -3.18 5.28
N ARG A 187 -9.49 -2.95 5.36
CA ARG A 187 -8.83 -2.52 6.60
C ARG A 187 -8.94 -1.03 6.84
N THR A 188 -9.00 -0.23 5.79
CA THR A 188 -9.09 1.24 5.92
C THR A 188 -10.51 1.75 6.17
N ASN A 189 -11.54 0.98 5.79
CA ASN A 189 -12.93 1.41 5.86
C ASN A 189 -13.65 1.04 7.18
N ARG A 190 -12.91 0.70 8.23
CA ARG A 190 -13.46 0.47 9.57
C ARG A 190 -13.90 1.78 10.21
N THR A 191 -15.03 1.74 10.90
CA THR A 191 -15.48 2.87 11.73
C THR A 191 -14.54 3.05 12.91
N TYR A 192 -14.27 4.31 13.29
CA TYR A 192 -13.40 4.64 14.41
C TYR A 192 -14.04 5.71 15.31
N ASP A 193 -14.19 6.91 14.79
CA ASP A 193 -14.84 8.05 15.45
C ASP A 193 -15.76 8.79 14.47
N GLU A 194 -16.43 9.84 14.91
CA GLU A 194 -17.33 10.63 14.06
C GLU A 194 -16.60 11.40 12.95
N GLY A 195 -15.31 11.67 13.13
CA GLY A 195 -14.48 12.38 12.16
C GLY A 195 -14.00 11.50 11.01
N LYS A 196 -13.89 10.19 11.23
CA LYS A 196 -13.49 9.24 10.19
C LYS A 196 -14.71 8.86 9.34
N THR A 197 -14.85 9.50 8.20
CA THR A 197 -15.99 9.32 7.29
C THR A 197 -15.74 8.38 6.12
N PHE A 198 -14.47 8.05 5.83
CA PHE A 198 -14.07 7.16 4.73
C PHE A 198 -12.73 6.48 4.98
N GLY A 199 -12.47 5.37 4.26
CA GLY A 199 -11.15 4.80 4.06
C GLY A 199 -10.55 5.30 2.75
N LEU A 200 -9.23 5.44 2.69
CA LEU A 200 -8.53 5.99 1.51
C LEU A 200 -7.48 5.02 0.99
N ILE A 201 -7.46 4.81 -0.32
CA ILE A 201 -6.43 4.06 -1.03
C ILE A 201 -5.71 4.99 -2.00
N VAL A 202 -4.38 5.03 -1.89
CA VAL A 202 -3.49 5.76 -2.80
C VAL A 202 -2.66 4.73 -3.57
N ASP A 203 -2.84 4.64 -4.88
CA ASP A 203 -2.33 3.55 -5.73
C ASP A 203 -1.20 4.03 -6.65
N TYR A 204 0.02 3.51 -6.41
CA TYR A 204 1.22 3.79 -7.21
C TYR A 204 1.45 2.81 -8.37
N ILE A 205 0.64 1.73 -8.44
CA ILE A 205 0.79 0.67 -9.45
C ILE A 205 -0.23 0.82 -10.60
N GLY A 206 -1.33 1.54 -10.38
CA GLY A 206 -2.43 1.63 -11.33
C GLY A 206 -3.34 0.40 -11.28
N ILE A 207 -3.61 -0.12 -10.07
CA ILE A 207 -4.48 -1.30 -9.86
C ILE A 207 -5.96 -0.93 -10.08
N PHE A 208 -6.31 0.35 -10.10
CA PHE A 208 -7.70 0.83 -10.18
C PHE A 208 -8.50 0.24 -11.34
N ASP A 209 -7.87 0.05 -12.49
CA ASP A 209 -8.55 -0.56 -13.66
C ASP A 209 -8.92 -2.03 -13.38
N ASN A 210 -8.19 -2.70 -12.49
CA ASN A 210 -8.48 -4.06 -12.06
C ASN A 210 -9.50 -4.09 -10.91
N VAL A 211 -9.51 -3.09 -10.02
CA VAL A 211 -10.52 -2.96 -8.95
C VAL A 211 -11.90 -2.76 -9.54
N ALA A 212 -12.03 -1.91 -10.55
CA ALA A 212 -13.30 -1.73 -11.24
C ALA A 212 -13.82 -3.06 -11.81
N LYS A 213 -12.94 -3.87 -12.42
CA LYS A 213 -13.29 -5.21 -12.93
C LYS A 213 -13.61 -6.22 -11.82
N ALA A 214 -12.86 -6.22 -10.70
CA ALA A 214 -13.10 -7.13 -9.57
C ALA A 214 -14.40 -6.81 -8.83
N LEU A 215 -14.75 -5.54 -8.79
CA LEU A 215 -16.02 -5.08 -8.21
C LEU A 215 -17.21 -5.27 -9.16
N ASP A 216 -17.03 -5.40 -10.49
CA ASP A 216 -18.06 -5.76 -11.47
C ASP A 216 -18.66 -7.16 -11.22
N PHE A 217 -18.00 -8.00 -10.44
CA PHE A 217 -18.55 -9.28 -9.98
C PHE A 217 -19.58 -9.16 -8.85
N ASP A 218 -19.69 -7.99 -8.20
CA ASP A 218 -20.70 -7.74 -7.16
C ASP A 218 -21.55 -6.50 -7.51
N GLU A 219 -22.51 -6.68 -8.43
CA GLU A 219 -23.38 -5.63 -9.00
C GLU A 219 -24.11 -4.75 -7.96
N GLY A 220 -24.27 -5.23 -6.73
CA GLY A 220 -24.98 -4.51 -5.66
C GLY A 220 -24.16 -3.43 -4.96
N SER A 221 -22.85 -3.62 -4.83
CA SER A 221 -21.94 -2.71 -4.09
C SER A 221 -21.34 -1.62 -4.99
N MET A 222 -21.32 -1.84 -6.29
CA MET A 222 -20.61 -1.07 -7.30
C MET A 222 -21.18 0.31 -7.62
N LYS A 223 -22.50 0.42 -7.73
CA LYS A 223 -23.12 1.69 -8.19
C LYS A 223 -22.78 2.89 -7.32
N LYS A 224 -22.44 2.69 -6.03
CA LYS A 224 -22.04 3.76 -5.09
C LYS A 224 -20.55 4.07 -5.12
N VAL A 225 -19.69 3.09 -5.38
CA VAL A 225 -18.22 3.29 -5.45
C VAL A 225 -17.86 3.99 -6.77
N ILE A 226 -18.50 3.60 -7.89
CA ILE A 226 -18.26 4.21 -9.21
C ILE A 226 -18.77 5.65 -9.27
N SER A 227 -19.89 5.99 -8.63
CA SER A 227 -20.37 7.38 -8.59
C SER A 227 -19.34 8.31 -7.93
N ASN A 228 -18.66 7.86 -6.88
CA ASN A 228 -17.62 8.64 -6.23
C ASN A 228 -16.34 8.78 -7.09
N ILE A 229 -15.99 7.75 -7.88
CA ILE A 229 -14.83 7.80 -8.81
C ILE A 229 -15.09 8.79 -9.95
N GLU A 230 -16.31 8.86 -10.47
CA GLU A 230 -16.68 9.82 -11.52
C GLU A 230 -16.75 11.26 -11.03
N GLU A 231 -17.15 11.49 -9.79
CA GLU A 231 -17.14 12.83 -9.17
C GLU A 231 -15.71 13.34 -8.94
N VAL A 232 -14.79 12.49 -8.48
CA VAL A 232 -13.38 12.84 -8.28
C VAL A 232 -12.65 13.12 -9.61
N LYS A 233 -13.05 12.51 -10.72
CA LYS A 233 -12.49 12.79 -12.05
C LYS A 233 -12.96 14.13 -12.65
N LYS A 234 -13.96 14.78 -12.06
CA LYS A 234 -14.52 16.07 -12.54
C LYS A 234 -14.04 17.28 -11.74
N GLN A 235 -13.28 17.07 -10.65
CA GLN A 235 -12.57 18.10 -9.89
C GLN A 235 -11.07 18.12 -10.25
#